data_f768546e6746dc6fd1ff63e3cf6fab49
#
_entry.id   f768546e6746dc6fd1ff63e3cf6fab49
#
_cell.length_a   1.000
_cell.length_b   1.000
_cell.length_c   1.000
_cell.angle_alpha   90.00
_cell.angle_beta   90.00
_cell.angle_gamma   90.00
#
_symmetry.space_group_name_H-M   'P 1'
#
loop_
_entity.id
_entity.type
_entity.pdbx_description
1 polymer ?
#
loop_
_entity_poly.entity_id
_entity_poly.type
_entity_poly.pdbx_seq_one_letter_code
_entity_poly.pdbx_strand_id
1 'polypeptide(L)'
;MVKPLNNNVKHDQDYPTARKIRRSCSREMFRTRKKLGQYITPELVKQADELYFKKVILNLPWIVANGSNRRVLSDWWEEQVAPEIAELWKVDLVVLSKAFRDSFGG
;
A
#
# COMPACT_ATOMS: atom_id res chain seq x y z
N MET A 1 1.87 0.48 -36.26
CA MET A 1 1.42 0.17 -35.74
C MET A 1 1.43 0.04 -35.19
N VAL A 2 1.58 0.38 -35.23
CA VAL A 2 1.18 0.02 -34.51
C VAL A 2 1.30 0.06 -33.95
N LYS A 3 1.29 0.26 -33.89
CA LYS A 3 0.92 0.09 -33.15
C LYS A 3 0.88 0.02 -32.62
N PRO A 4 0.95 0.33 -32.81
CA PRO A 4 0.52 0.02 -32.04
C PRO A 4 0.58 -0.02 -31.38
N LEU A 5 0.68 0.31 -31.41
CA LEU A 5 0.29 -0.09 -30.65
C LEU A 5 0.37 -0.04 -30.04
N ASN A 6 0.37 0.24 -30.09
CA ASN A 6 -0.06 -0.05 -29.38
C ASN A 6 -0.13 -0.01 -28.76
N ASN A 7 -0.19 0.31 -28.81
CA ASN A 7 -0.74 0.01 -28.11
C ASN A 7 -0.88 -0.20 -27.56
N ASN A 8 -0.84 0.01 -27.59
CA ASN A 8 -1.36 -0.47 -26.92
C ASN A 8 -1.26 -0.87 -26.28
N VAL A 9 -1.00 -0.61 -26.45
CA VAL A 9 -1.21 -1.07 -25.70
C VAL A 9 -1.05 -1.08 -25.04
N LYS A 10 -1.35 -0.93 -24.95
CA LYS A 10 -1.56 -1.01 -24.05
C LYS A 10 -1.98 -1.17 -23.44
N HIS A 11 -2.39 -1.03 -23.40
CA HIS A 11 -3.11 -1.31 -22.76
C HIS A 11 -3.32 -2.02 -22.01
N ASP A 12 -3.55 -2.19 -22.16
CA ASP A 12 -3.89 -3.29 -21.42
C ASP A 12 -3.34 -3.32 -20.05
N GLN A 13 -2.23 -3.22 -19.79
CA GLN A 13 -1.64 -3.16 -18.47
C GLN A 13 -1.45 -1.72 -18.09
N ASP A 14 -2.53 -1.09 -17.74
CA ASP A 14 -2.43 0.30 -17.31
C ASP A 14 -1.98 0.34 -15.87
N TYR A 15 -0.72 0.51 -15.65
CA TYR A 15 -0.20 0.68 -14.31
C TYR A 15 -0.62 2.05 -13.80
N PRO A 16 -0.97 2.16 -12.53
CA PRO A 16 -1.29 3.45 -11.94
C PRO A 16 -0.06 4.33 -11.92
N THR A 17 -0.29 5.64 -11.95
CA THR A 17 0.81 6.60 -11.89
C THR A 17 1.38 6.64 -10.49
N ALA A 18 2.62 7.13 -10.37
CA ALA A 18 3.25 7.29 -9.04
C ALA A 18 2.39 8.16 -8.14
N ARG A 19 1.79 9.20 -8.72
CA ARG A 19 0.91 10.09 -7.95
C ARG A 19 -0.29 9.35 -7.36
N LYS A 20 -0.92 8.51 -8.16
CA LYS A 20 -2.07 7.74 -7.69
C LYS A 20 -1.66 6.75 -6.61
N ILE A 21 -0.49 6.13 -6.78
CA ILE A 21 0.02 5.17 -5.82
C ILE A 21 0.28 5.89 -4.49
N ARG A 22 0.93 7.05 -4.53
CA ARG A 22 1.20 7.82 -3.31
C ARG A 22 -0.09 8.19 -2.60
N ARG A 23 -1.09 8.62 -3.35
CA ARG A 23 -2.38 9.00 -2.78
C ARG A 23 -3.06 7.81 -2.11
N SER A 24 -3.02 6.66 -2.75
CA SER A 24 -3.61 5.45 -2.17
C SER A 24 -2.90 5.03 -0.90
N CYS A 25 -1.57 5.04 -0.92
CA CYS A 25 -0.81 4.67 0.27
C CYS A 25 -1.11 5.62 1.43
N SER A 26 -1.13 6.92 1.14
CA SER A 26 -1.40 7.91 2.17
C SER A 26 -2.79 7.73 2.78
N ARG A 27 -3.79 7.48 1.93
CA ARG A 27 -5.15 7.27 2.40
C ARG A 27 -5.25 6.02 3.26
N GLU A 28 -4.60 4.95 2.85
CA GLU A 28 -4.65 3.70 3.59
C GLU A 28 -3.94 3.81 4.91
N MET A 29 -2.82 4.52 4.96
CA MET A 29 -2.13 4.71 6.22
C MET A 29 -2.93 5.61 7.17
N PHE A 30 -3.60 6.61 6.63
CA PHE A 30 -4.47 7.46 7.43
C PHE A 30 -5.59 6.62 8.08
N ARG A 31 -6.23 5.77 7.28
CA ARG A 31 -7.30 4.91 7.79
C ARG A 31 -6.79 3.90 8.81
N THR A 32 -5.62 3.35 8.55
CA THR A 32 -5.00 2.39 9.47
C THR A 32 -4.72 3.06 10.81
N ARG A 33 -4.18 4.28 10.78
CA ARG A 33 -3.89 5.02 12.00
C ARG A 33 -5.18 5.29 12.78
N LYS A 34 -6.25 5.64 12.09
CA LYS A 34 -7.53 5.87 12.76
C LYS A 34 -8.07 4.62 13.41
N LYS A 35 -7.96 3.49 12.73
CA LYS A 35 -8.39 2.21 13.30
C LYS A 35 -7.54 1.81 14.49
N LEU A 36 -6.26 2.13 14.42
CA LEU A 36 -5.34 1.83 15.51
C LEU A 36 -5.71 2.57 16.78
N GLY A 37 -6.28 3.77 16.65
CA GLY A 37 -6.75 4.55 17.78
C GLY A 37 -5.64 5.11 18.65
N GLN A 38 -4.41 5.11 18.15
CA GLN A 38 -3.26 5.60 18.88
C GLN A 38 -2.72 6.82 18.14
N TYR A 39 -2.28 7.82 18.91
CA TYR A 39 -1.74 9.02 18.27
C TYR A 39 -0.39 8.73 17.64
N ILE A 40 -0.28 9.04 16.36
CA ILE A 40 0.97 8.95 15.61
C ILE A 40 1.20 10.34 15.02
N THR A 41 2.38 10.90 15.21
CA THR A 41 2.66 12.24 14.71
C THR A 41 2.56 12.30 13.20
N PRO A 42 2.20 13.45 12.62
CA PRO A 42 2.13 13.59 11.17
C PRO A 42 3.43 13.20 10.47
N GLU A 43 4.55 13.48 11.10
CA GLU A 43 5.84 13.16 10.55
C GLU A 43 6.04 11.65 10.42
N LEU A 44 5.65 10.91 11.45
CA LEU A 44 5.76 9.45 11.43
C LEU A 44 4.78 8.84 10.45
N VAL A 45 3.60 9.44 10.30
CA VAL A 45 2.65 8.99 9.30
C VAL A 45 3.23 9.18 7.92
N LYS A 46 3.87 10.32 7.67
CA LYS A 46 4.47 10.61 6.38
C LYS A 46 5.60 9.63 6.07
N GLN A 47 6.40 9.30 7.07
CA GLN A 47 7.48 8.32 6.88
C GLN A 47 6.91 6.95 6.53
N ALA A 48 5.81 6.55 7.15
CA ALA A 48 5.16 5.30 6.82
C ALA A 48 4.60 5.32 5.41
N ASP A 49 4.03 6.45 4.99
CA ASP A 49 3.54 6.61 3.61
C ASP A 49 4.67 6.35 2.61
N GLU A 50 5.82 6.95 2.85
CA GLU A 50 6.96 6.81 1.94
C GLU A 50 7.47 5.37 1.92
N LEU A 51 7.53 4.75 3.06
CA LEU A 51 7.99 3.37 3.17
C LEU A 51 7.05 2.44 2.38
N TYR A 52 5.76 2.60 2.58
CA TYR A 52 4.75 1.82 1.90
C TYR A 52 4.84 2.06 0.38
N PHE A 53 4.93 3.32 -0.02
CA PHE A 53 5.04 3.67 -1.44
C PHE A 53 6.24 2.96 -2.09
N LYS A 54 7.40 3.00 -1.45
CA LYS A 54 8.60 2.36 -2.00
C LYS A 54 8.40 0.86 -2.19
N LYS A 55 7.76 0.21 -1.22
CA LYS A 55 7.49 -1.22 -1.31
C LYS A 55 6.55 -1.53 -2.45
N VAL A 56 5.52 -0.69 -2.64
CA VAL A 56 4.58 -0.88 -3.74
C VAL A 56 5.29 -0.76 -5.07
N ILE A 57 6.13 0.25 -5.23
CA ILE A 57 6.87 0.45 -6.49
C ILE A 57 7.77 -0.75 -6.79
N LEU A 58 8.44 -1.26 -5.77
CA LEU A 58 9.34 -2.41 -5.96
C LEU A 58 8.61 -3.68 -6.38
N ASN A 59 7.32 -3.77 -6.06
CA ASN A 59 6.53 -4.96 -6.34
C ASN A 59 5.35 -4.67 -7.25
N LEU A 60 5.43 -3.60 -8.00
CA LEU A 60 4.27 -3.08 -8.72
C LEU A 60 3.62 -4.08 -9.67
N PRO A 61 4.37 -4.80 -10.51
CA PRO A 61 3.70 -5.77 -11.42
C PRO A 61 2.89 -6.82 -10.66
N TRP A 62 3.45 -7.34 -9.58
CA TRP A 62 2.77 -8.34 -8.78
C TRP A 62 1.53 -7.74 -8.11
N ILE A 63 1.65 -6.51 -7.60
CA ILE A 63 0.53 -5.83 -6.94
C ILE A 63 -0.61 -5.56 -7.92
N VAL A 64 -0.26 -5.10 -9.12
CA VAL A 64 -1.28 -4.84 -10.14
C VAL A 64 -1.98 -6.14 -10.53
N ALA A 65 -1.21 -7.22 -10.70
CA ALA A 65 -1.77 -8.52 -11.06
C ALA A 65 -2.73 -9.05 -10.00
N ASN A 66 -2.53 -8.67 -8.75
CA ASN A 66 -3.37 -9.14 -7.64
C ASN A 66 -4.29 -8.03 -7.11
N GLY A 67 -4.50 -6.99 -7.91
CA GLY A 67 -5.18 -5.78 -7.45
C GLY A 67 -6.61 -5.98 -6.98
N SER A 68 -7.29 -7.03 -7.45
CA SER A 68 -8.66 -7.30 -7.03
C SER A 68 -8.75 -8.23 -5.83
N ASN A 69 -7.62 -8.73 -5.34
CA ASN A 69 -7.62 -9.67 -4.22
C ASN A 69 -7.08 -8.98 -2.97
N ARG A 70 -8.00 -8.40 -2.20
CA ARG A 70 -7.64 -7.63 -1.01
C ARG A 70 -6.95 -8.47 0.04
N ARG A 71 -7.35 -9.72 0.16
CA ARG A 71 -6.74 -10.59 1.16
C ARG A 71 -5.28 -10.86 0.85
N VAL A 72 -4.98 -11.16 -0.40
CA VAL A 72 -3.60 -11.42 -0.82
C VAL A 72 -2.75 -10.17 -0.64
N LEU A 73 -3.32 -9.01 -0.98
CA LEU A 73 -2.60 -7.75 -0.80
C LEU A 73 -2.35 -7.45 0.67
N SER A 74 -3.31 -7.76 1.54
CA SER A 74 -3.12 -7.58 2.98
C SER A 74 -2.05 -8.53 3.53
N ASP A 75 -2.01 -9.75 3.03
CA ASP A 75 -0.96 -10.70 3.42
C ASP A 75 0.41 -10.16 3.02
N TRP A 76 0.51 -9.63 1.80
CA TRP A 76 1.74 -9.01 1.32
C TRP A 76 2.13 -7.83 2.20
N TRP A 77 1.16 -6.97 2.53
CA TRP A 77 1.42 -5.79 3.35
C TRP A 77 1.92 -6.19 4.73
N GLU A 78 1.29 -7.18 5.33
CA GLU A 78 1.67 -7.65 6.66
C GLU A 78 3.09 -8.20 6.66
N GLU A 79 3.49 -8.85 5.59
CA GLU A 79 4.80 -9.47 5.51
C GLU A 79 5.89 -8.47 5.12
N GLN A 80 5.60 -7.60 4.15
CA GLN A 80 6.63 -6.75 3.54
C GLN A 80 6.67 -5.34 4.08
N VAL A 81 5.57 -4.83 4.59
CA VAL A 81 5.46 -3.42 4.98
C VAL A 81 5.30 -3.25 6.49
N ALA A 82 4.41 -4.03 7.08
CA ALA A 82 4.03 -3.86 8.48
C ALA A 82 5.19 -3.95 9.47
N PRO A 83 6.15 -4.88 9.32
CA PRO A 83 7.21 -4.96 10.33
C PRO A 83 7.98 -3.66 10.49
N GLU A 84 8.28 -2.97 9.38
CA GLU A 84 9.02 -1.72 9.46
C GLU A 84 8.18 -0.60 10.03
N ILE A 85 6.90 -0.55 9.68
CA ILE A 85 6.01 0.48 10.22
C ILE A 85 5.76 0.23 11.71
N ALA A 86 5.59 -1.03 12.11
CA ALA A 86 5.39 -1.37 13.51
C ALA A 86 6.58 -0.87 14.33
N GLU A 87 7.78 -1.06 13.82
CA GLU A 87 8.97 -0.58 14.49
C GLU A 87 9.04 0.94 14.51
N LEU A 88 8.72 1.57 13.38
CA LEU A 88 8.73 3.02 13.25
C LEU A 88 7.73 3.67 14.23
N TRP A 89 6.52 3.13 14.30
CA TRP A 89 5.45 3.68 15.13
C TRP A 89 5.47 3.15 16.56
N LYS A 90 6.34 2.17 16.83
CA LYS A 90 6.44 1.51 18.13
C LYS A 90 5.11 0.93 18.57
N VAL A 91 4.48 0.18 17.66
CA VAL A 91 3.22 -0.50 17.92
C VAL A 91 3.38 -1.98 17.67
N ASP A 92 2.49 -2.75 18.27
CA ASP A 92 2.51 -4.20 18.11
C ASP A 92 2.17 -4.57 16.68
N LEU A 93 2.95 -5.48 16.10
CA LEU A 93 2.79 -5.89 14.71
C LEU A 93 1.41 -6.49 14.45
N VAL A 94 0.93 -7.34 15.35
CA VAL A 94 -0.37 -7.99 15.18
C VAL A 94 -1.49 -6.95 15.21
N VAL A 95 -1.39 -6.00 16.14
CA VAL A 95 -2.38 -4.93 16.28
C VAL A 95 -2.38 -4.05 15.03
N LEU A 96 -1.20 -3.71 14.54
CA LEU A 96 -1.08 -2.89 13.34
C LEU A 96 -1.67 -3.61 12.13
N SER A 97 -1.34 -4.87 11.96
CA SER A 97 -1.82 -5.67 10.82
C SER A 97 -3.34 -5.78 10.84
N LYS A 98 -3.92 -5.96 12.03
CA LYS A 98 -5.37 -6.03 12.14
C LYS A 98 -6.01 -4.69 11.79
N ALA A 99 -5.42 -3.60 12.24
CA ALA A 99 -5.94 -2.27 11.91
C ALA A 99 -5.91 -2.03 10.39
N PHE A 100 -4.84 -2.44 9.75
CA PHE A 100 -4.74 -2.31 8.30
C PHE A 100 -5.80 -3.15 7.60
N ARG A 101 -5.93 -4.41 7.97
CA ARG A 101 -6.91 -5.30 7.34
C ARG A 101 -8.33 -4.79 7.53
N ASP A 102 -8.65 -4.31 8.72
CA ASP A 102 -9.99 -3.80 9.00
C ASP A 102 -10.33 -2.58 8.14
N SER A 103 -9.35 -1.73 7.88
CA SER A 103 -9.60 -0.53 7.09
C SER A 103 -9.46 -0.80 5.58
N PHE A 104 -8.63 -1.75 5.19
CA PHE A 104 -8.37 -2.04 3.79
C PHE A 104 -9.41 -3.02 3.21
N GLY A 105 -9.97 -3.86 4.04
CA GLY A 105 -10.98 -4.81 3.59
C GLY A 105 -10.39 -6.18 3.28
N GLY A 106 -9.27 -6.49 3.83
CA GLY A 106 -8.62 -7.78 3.66
C GLY A 106 -8.43 -8.48 4.96
#